data_c4499b4f0f5f4089534dea9b7d9b44d5
#
_entry.id   c4499b4f0f5f4089534dea9b7d9b44d5
#
_cell.length_a   1.000
_cell.length_b   1.000
_cell.length_c   1.000
_cell.angle_alpha   90.00
_cell.angle_beta   90.00
_cell.angle_gamma   90.00
#
_symmetry.space_group_name_H-M   'P 1'
#
loop_
_entity.id
_entity.type
_entity.pdbx_description
1 polymer ?
#
loop_
_entity_poly.entity_id
_entity_poly.type
_entity_poly.pdbx_seq_one_letter_code
_entity_poly.pdbx_strand_id
1 'polypeptide(L)'
;MPGMDDTTAIWKEFLKSRTHEHRNLLVERYAPLVQMQAARLTRKLPAHVTYEELCSAGYDGLIEAVEAYNPDKKAKFETFCQQRIIG
;
A
#
# COMPACT_ATOMS: atom_id res chain seq x y z
N MET A 1 12.64 11.20 13.90
CA MET A 1 12.05 9.92 14.19
C MET A 1 12.41 8.91 13.12
N PRO A 2 12.98 7.83 13.54
CA PRO A 2 13.58 6.89 12.59
C PRO A 2 12.60 6.31 11.57
N GLY A 3 11.41 5.94 12.01
CA GLY A 3 10.46 5.29 11.11
C GLY A 3 10.04 6.15 9.94
N MET A 4 9.79 7.43 10.20
CA MET A 4 9.38 8.35 9.13
C MET A 4 10.53 8.62 8.19
N ASP A 5 11.72 8.81 8.76
CA ASP A 5 12.91 9.09 7.97
C ASP A 5 13.23 7.92 7.05
N ASP A 6 13.07 6.68 7.57
CA ASP A 6 13.30 5.49 6.77
C ASP A 6 12.38 5.44 5.56
N THR A 7 11.09 5.70 5.79
CA THR A 7 10.12 5.65 4.71
C THR A 7 10.40 6.71 3.66
N THR A 8 10.73 7.92 4.12
CA THR A 8 11.05 9.00 3.20
C THR A 8 12.28 8.65 2.36
N ALA A 9 13.30 8.06 2.99
CA ALA A 9 14.50 7.66 2.29
C ALA A 9 14.21 6.58 1.25
N ILE A 10 13.37 5.62 1.60
CA ILE A 10 13.00 4.55 0.68
C ILE A 10 12.26 5.12 -0.52
N TRP A 11 11.32 6.05 -0.29
CA TRP A 11 10.62 6.71 -1.38
C TRP A 11 11.58 7.45 -2.33
N LYS A 12 12.54 8.15 -1.76
CA LYS A 12 13.52 8.87 -2.57
C LYS A 12 14.28 7.93 -3.48
N GLU A 13 14.75 6.82 -2.93
CA GLU A 13 15.50 5.86 -3.72
C GLU A 13 14.63 5.18 -4.76
N PHE A 14 13.40 4.84 -4.40
CA PHE A 14 12.50 4.22 -5.35
C PHE A 14 12.18 5.15 -6.53
N LEU A 15 11.87 6.40 -6.24
CA LEU A 15 11.54 7.36 -7.29
C LEU A 15 12.72 7.62 -8.22
N LYS A 16 13.92 7.47 -7.69
CA LYS A 16 15.15 7.69 -8.44
C LYS A 16 15.48 6.50 -9.34
N SER A 17 15.38 5.29 -8.81
CA SER A 17 15.84 4.08 -9.48
C SER A 17 14.74 3.14 -9.93
N ARG A 18 13.59 3.18 -9.27
CA ARG A 18 12.46 2.32 -9.56
C ARG A 18 12.79 0.83 -9.47
N THR A 19 13.61 0.45 -8.52
CA THR A 19 13.98 -0.96 -8.34
C THR A 19 12.88 -1.72 -7.62
N HIS A 20 12.78 -3.02 -7.91
CA HIS A 20 11.82 -3.89 -7.22
C HIS A 20 12.14 -4.00 -5.74
N GLU A 21 13.42 -3.93 -5.39
CA GLU A 21 13.85 -3.97 -4.00
C GLU A 21 13.21 -2.86 -3.18
N HIS A 22 13.34 -1.62 -3.67
CA HIS A 22 12.76 -0.48 -2.96
C HIS A 22 11.24 -0.51 -3.00
N ARG A 23 10.66 -0.97 -4.12
CA ARG A 23 9.22 -1.14 -4.20
C ARG A 23 8.73 -2.10 -3.12
N ASN A 24 9.42 -3.23 -2.95
CA ASN A 24 9.04 -4.23 -1.97
C ASN A 24 9.16 -3.71 -0.54
N LEU A 25 10.18 -2.90 -0.27
CA LEU A 25 10.32 -2.28 1.04
C LEU A 25 9.14 -1.35 1.34
N LEU A 26 8.70 -0.59 0.35
CA LEU A 26 7.54 0.28 0.53
C LEU A 26 6.27 -0.53 0.74
N VAL A 27 6.09 -1.61 -0.01
CA VAL A 27 4.93 -2.48 0.17
C VAL A 27 4.91 -3.04 1.59
N GLU A 28 6.05 -3.47 2.11
CA GLU A 28 6.13 -3.95 3.49
C GLU A 28 5.74 -2.89 4.51
N ARG A 29 6.19 -1.66 4.28
CA ARG A 29 5.89 -0.55 5.19
C ARG A 29 4.41 -0.25 5.25
N TYR A 30 3.72 -0.39 4.13
CA TYR A 30 2.30 -0.07 4.06
C TYR A 30 1.38 -1.28 4.15
N ALA A 31 1.95 -2.47 4.31
CA ALA A 31 1.14 -3.69 4.43
C ALA A 31 0.06 -3.62 5.52
N PRO A 32 0.31 -2.98 6.68
CA PRO A 32 -0.75 -2.86 7.69
C PRO A 32 -2.01 -2.17 7.19
N LEU A 33 -1.89 -1.26 6.22
CA LEU A 33 -3.07 -0.62 5.64
C LEU A 33 -3.95 -1.63 4.92
N VAL A 34 -3.33 -2.55 4.18
CA VAL A 34 -4.06 -3.62 3.50
C VAL A 34 -4.77 -4.50 4.52
N GLN A 35 -4.05 -4.89 5.56
CA GLN A 35 -4.60 -5.78 6.58
C GLN A 35 -5.79 -5.14 7.29
N MET A 36 -5.68 -3.86 7.60
CA MET A 36 -6.75 -3.12 8.25
C MET A 36 -7.99 -3.05 7.37
N GLN A 37 -7.81 -2.72 6.09
CA GLN A 37 -8.92 -2.63 5.17
C GLN A 37 -9.57 -4.00 4.93
N ALA A 38 -8.77 -5.05 4.81
CA ALA A 38 -9.28 -6.40 4.64
C ALA A 38 -10.12 -6.80 5.85
N ALA A 39 -9.65 -6.51 7.05
CA ALA A 39 -10.39 -6.82 8.27
C ALA A 39 -11.73 -6.09 8.32
N ARG A 40 -11.77 -4.85 7.88
CA ARG A 40 -13.01 -4.09 7.83
C ARG A 40 -13.98 -4.67 6.82
N LEU A 41 -13.47 -5.03 5.65
CA LEU A 41 -14.31 -5.54 4.57
C LEU A 41 -14.91 -6.89 4.90
N THR A 42 -14.20 -7.75 5.63
CA THR A 42 -14.75 -9.06 5.99
C THR A 42 -16.01 -8.94 6.82
N ARG A 43 -16.20 -7.85 7.55
CA ARG A 43 -17.39 -7.65 8.35
C ARG A 43 -18.61 -7.30 7.51
N LYS A 44 -18.40 -6.82 6.29
CA LYS A 44 -19.47 -6.35 5.43
C LYS A 44 -19.76 -7.26 4.25
N LEU A 45 -18.87 -8.20 3.97
CA LEU A 45 -19.00 -9.06 2.80
C LEU A 45 -19.50 -10.43 3.18
N PRO A 46 -20.05 -11.19 2.20
CA PRO A 46 -20.52 -12.55 2.48
C PRO A 46 -19.43 -13.45 3.04
N ALA A 47 -19.84 -14.46 3.80
CA ALA A 47 -18.90 -15.32 4.51
C ALA A 47 -17.96 -16.09 3.60
N HIS A 48 -18.31 -16.28 2.34
CA HIS A 48 -17.44 -17.03 1.41
C HIS A 48 -16.22 -16.21 0.95
N VAL A 49 -16.22 -14.91 1.21
CA VAL A 49 -15.06 -14.07 0.89
C VAL A 49 -14.15 -14.07 2.10
N THR A 50 -12.93 -14.57 1.94
CA THR A 50 -12.00 -14.72 3.05
C THR A 50 -11.11 -13.50 3.23
N TYR A 51 -10.60 -13.36 4.45
CA TYR A 51 -9.64 -12.31 4.76
C TYR A 51 -8.41 -12.43 3.86
N GLU A 52 -7.93 -13.65 3.64
CA GLU A 52 -6.75 -13.89 2.81
C GLU A 52 -6.98 -13.43 1.37
N GLU A 53 -8.15 -13.69 0.83
CA GLU A 53 -8.48 -13.23 -0.53
C GLU A 53 -8.48 -11.71 -0.60
N LEU A 54 -9.03 -11.06 0.42
CA LEU A 54 -9.06 -9.61 0.46
C LEU A 54 -7.66 -9.02 0.60
N CYS A 55 -6.81 -9.65 1.42
CA CYS A 55 -5.43 -9.20 1.55
C CYS A 55 -4.68 -9.34 0.23
N SER A 56 -4.87 -10.46 -0.46
CA SER A 56 -4.20 -10.69 -1.73
C SER A 56 -4.56 -9.61 -2.75
N ALA A 57 -5.85 -9.34 -2.88
CA ALA A 57 -6.31 -8.29 -3.79
C ALA A 57 -5.80 -6.92 -3.35
N GLY A 58 -5.78 -6.68 -2.04
CA GLY A 58 -5.30 -5.41 -1.50
C GLY A 58 -3.83 -5.19 -1.75
N TYR A 59 -3.02 -6.24 -1.65
CA TYR A 59 -1.59 -6.12 -1.93
C TYR A 59 -1.34 -5.79 -3.40
N ASP A 60 -2.12 -6.36 -4.31
CA ASP A 60 -2.02 -6.00 -5.71
C ASP A 60 -2.31 -4.51 -5.91
N GLY A 61 -3.34 -4.01 -5.26
CA GLY A 61 -3.66 -2.59 -5.30
C GLY A 61 -2.58 -1.72 -4.69
N LEU A 62 -1.97 -2.20 -3.60
CA LEU A 62 -0.89 -1.46 -2.95
C LEU A 62 0.34 -1.38 -3.86
N ILE A 63 0.69 -2.48 -4.53
CA ILE A 63 1.81 -2.47 -5.47
C ILE A 63 1.56 -1.46 -6.58
N GLU A 64 0.35 -1.49 -7.16
CA GLU A 64 -0.02 -0.51 -8.19
C GLU A 64 0.10 0.91 -7.67
N ALA A 65 -0.35 1.14 -6.43
CA ALA A 65 -0.31 2.47 -5.83
C ALA A 65 1.12 2.96 -5.67
N VAL A 66 2.02 2.09 -5.20
CA VAL A 66 3.41 2.45 -5.05
C VAL A 66 4.02 2.84 -6.39
N GLU A 67 3.70 2.09 -7.44
CA GLU A 67 4.27 2.36 -8.76
C GLU A 67 3.66 3.58 -9.43
N ALA A 68 2.42 3.91 -9.12
CA ALA A 68 1.71 5.01 -9.77
C ALA A 68 1.78 6.32 -8.99
N TYR A 69 2.18 6.27 -7.72
CA TYR A 69 2.12 7.46 -6.87
C TYR A 69 3.06 8.55 -7.35
N ASN A 70 2.55 9.77 -7.36
CA ASN A 70 3.34 10.95 -7.70
C ASN A 70 3.36 11.89 -6.49
N PRO A 71 4.50 12.02 -5.81
CA PRO A 71 4.59 12.86 -4.62
C PRO A 71 4.41 14.35 -4.89
N ASP A 72 4.48 14.76 -6.15
CA ASP A 72 4.22 16.15 -6.53
C ASP A 72 2.73 16.48 -6.45
N LYS A 73 1.88 15.48 -6.40
CA LYS A 73 0.45 15.70 -6.18
C LYS A 73 0.21 15.97 -4.70
N LYS A 74 -0.89 16.62 -4.39
CA LYS A 74 -1.16 17.04 -3.01
C LYS A 74 -1.65 15.90 -2.12
N ALA A 75 -2.15 14.82 -2.70
CA ALA A 75 -2.66 13.71 -1.92
C ALA A 75 -1.54 12.95 -1.23
N LYS A 76 -1.76 12.58 0.02
CA LYS A 76 -0.84 11.70 0.72
C LYS A 76 -0.91 10.31 0.15
N PHE A 77 0.21 9.57 0.23
CA PHE A 77 0.23 8.22 -0.30
C PHE A 77 -0.83 7.34 0.36
N GLU A 78 -1.01 7.46 1.67
CA GLU A 78 -1.99 6.65 2.39
C GLU A 78 -3.40 6.82 1.83
N THR A 79 -3.77 8.06 1.52
CA THR A 79 -5.08 8.33 0.93
C THR A 79 -5.16 7.78 -0.49
N PHE A 80 -4.12 7.97 -1.25
CA PHE A 80 -4.05 7.51 -2.63
C PHE A 80 -4.17 5.98 -2.71
N CYS A 81 -3.41 5.27 -1.87
CA CYS A 81 -3.39 3.82 -1.94
C CYS A 81 -4.66 3.17 -1.41
N GLN A 82 -5.35 3.81 -0.46
CA GLN A 82 -6.60 3.25 0.04
C GLN A 82 -7.62 3.07 -1.06
N GLN A 83 -7.69 4.02 -1.98
CA GLN A 83 -8.62 3.93 -3.10
C GLN A 83 -8.27 2.73 -3.99
N ARG A 84 -6.99 2.44 -4.14
CA ARG A 84 -6.54 1.32 -4.95
C ARG A 84 -6.76 -0.01 -4.25
N ILE A 85 -6.60 -0.04 -2.93
CA ILE A 85 -6.78 -1.26 -2.15
C ILE A 85 -8.24 -1.67 -2.12
N ILE A 86 -9.12 -0.72 -1.92
CA ILE A 86 -10.55 -1.00 -1.83
C ILE A 86 -11.12 -1.35 -3.20
N GLY A 87 -10.55 -0.79 -4.19
CA GLY A 87 -10.91 -1.10 -5.53
C GLY A 87 -11.94 -0.30 -6.15
#